data_2430bd8967d493ed5012c2b03e86e16a
#
_entry.id   2430bd8967d493ed5012c2b03e86e16a
#
_cell.length_a   1.000
_cell.length_b   1.000
_cell.length_c   1.000
_cell.angle_alpha   90.00
_cell.angle_beta   90.00
_cell.angle_gamma   90.00
#
_symmetry.space_group_name_H-M   'P 1'
#
loop_
_entity.id
_entity.type
_entity.pdbx_description
1 polymer ?
#
loop_
_entity_poly.entity_id
_entity_poly.type
_entity_poly.pdbx_seq_one_letter_code
_entity_poly.pdbx_strand_id
1 'polypeptide(L)'
;MAEKVRDLRSALALLEQMPDQLIETEVEVDPMAELAGVYRYVGAGGTVKRPTKEGPAMIFNRIKGHPDAKVAIGLLASRKRVAALLDTQPENLGKMLCKSVENPIPPVDLEGDAPCQQVIHKATDPDFDLYKLVPAPTNTPDDAGPYITLGMCYATHPDTGVH
;
A
#
# COMPACT_ATOMS: atom_id res chain seq x y z
N MET A 1 23.94 -9.02 -4.17
CA MET A 1 22.63 -9.61 -3.85
C MET A 1 21.70 -8.44 -3.62
N ALA A 2 20.55 -8.39 -4.28
CA ALA A 2 19.56 -7.35 -4.00
C ALA A 2 19.14 -7.44 -2.53
N GLU A 3 18.96 -6.31 -1.89
CA GLU A 3 18.51 -6.25 -0.51
C GLU A 3 17.09 -6.83 -0.42
N LYS A 4 16.89 -7.73 0.54
CA LYS A 4 15.59 -8.39 0.72
C LYS A 4 14.53 -7.37 1.14
N VAL A 5 13.38 -7.36 0.45
CA VAL A 5 12.25 -6.50 0.81
C VAL A 5 11.74 -6.84 2.21
N ARG A 6 11.66 -5.84 3.08
CA ARG A 6 11.25 -5.98 4.49
C ARG A 6 10.11 -5.04 4.88
N ASP A 7 9.99 -3.93 4.16
CA ASP A 7 9.03 -2.86 4.42
C ASP A 7 8.69 -2.11 3.13
N LEU A 8 7.83 -1.10 3.22
CA LEU A 8 7.44 -0.28 2.08
C LEU A 8 8.64 0.45 1.45
N ARG A 9 9.60 0.93 2.24
CA ARG A 9 10.76 1.67 1.72
C ARG A 9 11.66 0.78 0.87
N SER A 10 11.99 -0.39 1.37
CA SER A 10 12.78 -1.38 0.61
C SER A 10 12.02 -1.93 -0.61
N ALA A 11 10.68 -2.02 -0.53
CA ALA A 11 9.86 -2.36 -1.69
C ALA A 11 9.92 -1.29 -2.78
N LEU A 12 9.78 -0.02 -2.43
CA LEU A 12 9.89 1.09 -3.38
C LEU A 12 11.29 1.16 -3.99
N ALA A 13 12.35 1.06 -3.18
CA ALA A 13 13.73 1.04 -3.64
C ALA A 13 14.03 -0.10 -4.64
N LEU A 14 13.40 -1.27 -4.46
CA LEU A 14 13.49 -2.34 -5.44
C LEU A 14 12.77 -1.97 -6.74
N LEU A 15 11.56 -1.40 -6.65
CA LEU A 15 10.78 -1.04 -7.83
C LEU A 15 11.41 0.09 -8.65
N GLU A 16 12.11 1.02 -8.03
CA GLU A 16 12.90 2.07 -8.70
C GLU A 16 13.99 1.49 -9.60
N GLN A 17 14.57 0.34 -9.22
CA GLN A 17 15.59 -0.34 -10.00
C GLN A 17 15.02 -1.20 -11.14
N MET A 18 13.71 -1.42 -11.16
CA MET A 18 13.04 -2.22 -12.16
C MET A 18 12.46 -1.32 -13.26
N PRO A 19 12.85 -1.49 -14.53
CA PRO A 19 12.32 -0.70 -15.62
C PRO A 19 10.79 -0.73 -15.68
N ASP A 20 10.19 0.44 -15.79
CA ASP A 20 8.75 0.64 -15.98
C ASP A 20 7.86 0.08 -14.85
N GLN A 21 8.40 -0.11 -13.63
CA GLN A 21 7.62 -0.62 -12.52
C GLN A 21 7.16 0.44 -11.52
N LEU A 22 7.77 1.63 -11.53
CA LEU A 22 7.40 2.75 -10.65
C LEU A 22 7.46 4.06 -11.40
N ILE A 23 6.47 4.91 -11.19
CA ILE A 23 6.43 6.31 -11.66
C ILE A 23 6.13 7.21 -10.45
N GLU A 24 6.86 8.30 -10.33
CA GLU A 24 6.57 9.37 -9.37
C GLU A 24 6.06 10.62 -10.08
N THR A 25 5.21 11.39 -9.40
CA THR A 25 4.71 12.67 -9.90
C THR A 25 4.70 13.73 -8.81
N GLU A 26 5.12 14.95 -9.22
CA GLU A 26 5.06 16.16 -8.40
C GLU A 26 3.81 17.00 -8.70
N VAL A 27 2.93 16.54 -9.57
CA VAL A 27 1.67 17.21 -9.84
C VAL A 27 0.73 16.98 -8.66
N GLU A 28 0.16 18.07 -8.11
CA GLU A 28 -0.82 17.98 -7.05
C GLU A 28 -2.08 17.27 -7.56
N VAL A 29 -2.60 16.36 -6.76
CA VAL A 29 -3.76 15.53 -7.09
C VAL A 29 -4.79 15.57 -5.95
N ASP A 30 -6.06 15.61 -6.31
CA ASP A 30 -7.14 15.49 -5.34
C ASP A 30 -7.32 14.02 -4.92
N PRO A 31 -7.29 13.69 -3.62
CA PRO A 31 -7.51 12.32 -3.17
C PRO A 31 -8.94 11.83 -3.43
N MET A 32 -9.90 12.74 -3.70
CA MET A 32 -11.27 12.41 -4.07
C MET A 32 -11.36 12.04 -5.54
N ALA A 33 -11.31 10.76 -5.85
CA ALA A 33 -11.46 10.13 -7.17
C ALA A 33 -10.37 10.46 -8.21
N GLU A 34 -9.76 11.67 -8.20
CA GLU A 34 -8.77 12.05 -9.22
C GLU A 34 -7.51 11.18 -9.14
N LEU A 35 -6.95 11.00 -7.94
CA LEU A 35 -5.77 10.15 -7.74
C LEU A 35 -5.98 8.75 -8.31
N ALA A 36 -7.09 8.13 -7.97
CA ALA A 36 -7.43 6.79 -8.45
C ALA A 36 -7.70 6.78 -9.96
N GLY A 37 -8.34 7.82 -10.49
CA GLY A 37 -8.59 7.99 -11.92
C GLY A 37 -7.30 8.12 -12.72
N VAL A 38 -6.34 8.93 -12.27
CA VAL A 38 -5.02 9.07 -12.90
C VAL A 38 -4.27 7.74 -12.89
N TYR A 39 -4.20 7.07 -11.73
CA TYR A 39 -3.59 5.75 -11.64
C TYR A 39 -4.29 4.75 -12.58
N ARG A 40 -5.61 4.73 -12.59
CA ARG A 40 -6.38 3.82 -13.43
C ARG A 40 -6.09 4.03 -14.92
N TYR A 41 -5.94 5.26 -15.33
CA TYR A 41 -5.59 5.62 -16.71
C TYR A 41 -4.16 5.19 -17.08
N VAL A 42 -3.19 5.53 -16.24
CA VAL A 42 -1.76 5.25 -16.46
C VAL A 42 -1.45 3.76 -16.26
N GLY A 43 -1.87 3.20 -15.14
CA GLY A 43 -1.49 1.87 -14.69
C GLY A 43 -2.31 0.73 -15.28
N ALA A 44 -3.54 0.99 -15.71
CA ALA A 44 -4.45 -0.07 -16.14
C ALA A 44 -5.02 0.11 -17.55
N GLY A 45 -4.66 1.18 -18.25
CA GLY A 45 -5.03 1.42 -19.65
C GLY A 45 -6.39 2.06 -19.88
N GLY A 46 -6.99 2.65 -18.84
CA GLY A 46 -8.22 3.42 -18.95
C GLY A 46 -9.14 3.31 -17.76
N THR A 47 -10.16 4.16 -17.69
CA THR A 47 -11.04 4.31 -16.53
C THR A 47 -12.39 3.60 -16.68
N VAL A 48 -12.84 3.33 -17.90
CA VAL A 48 -14.21 2.85 -18.19
C VAL A 48 -14.26 1.33 -18.42
N LYS A 49 -13.21 0.76 -19.00
CA LYS A 49 -13.13 -0.68 -19.33
C LYS A 49 -12.34 -1.44 -18.30
N ARG A 50 -12.41 -2.77 -18.35
CA ARG A 50 -11.52 -3.64 -17.58
C ARG A 50 -10.05 -3.29 -17.88
N PRO A 51 -9.13 -3.52 -16.94
CA PRO A 51 -7.71 -3.30 -17.18
C PRO A 51 -7.24 -3.98 -18.47
N THR A 52 -6.60 -3.22 -19.35
CA THR A 52 -6.09 -3.69 -20.65
C THR A 52 -4.56 -3.80 -20.66
N LYS A 53 -3.90 -3.26 -19.66
CA LYS A 53 -2.45 -3.36 -19.49
C LYS A 53 -2.09 -3.52 -18.02
N GLU A 54 -0.89 -4.01 -17.80
CA GLU A 54 -0.20 -4.09 -16.53
C GLU A 54 0.85 -2.98 -16.50
N GLY A 55 0.47 -1.83 -15.94
CA GLY A 55 1.32 -0.66 -15.87
C GLY A 55 2.08 -0.52 -14.54
N PRO A 56 2.85 0.57 -14.37
CA PRO A 56 3.63 0.83 -13.17
C PRO A 56 2.77 1.06 -11.93
N ALA A 57 3.36 0.88 -10.76
CA ALA A 57 2.89 1.53 -9.55
C ALA A 57 3.17 3.03 -9.64
N MET A 58 2.43 3.84 -8.89
CA MET A 58 2.63 5.29 -8.87
C MET A 58 2.81 5.80 -7.44
N ILE A 59 3.67 6.81 -7.31
CA ILE A 59 3.79 7.63 -6.11
C ILE A 59 3.32 9.04 -6.45
N PHE A 60 2.37 9.54 -5.70
CA PHE A 60 1.92 10.93 -5.73
C PHE A 60 2.58 11.65 -4.56
N ASN A 61 3.48 12.58 -4.87
CA ASN A 61 4.27 13.32 -3.89
C ASN A 61 3.54 14.54 -3.34
N ARG A 62 2.44 14.97 -3.99
CA ARG A 62 1.64 16.13 -3.56
C ARG A 62 0.17 15.77 -3.55
N ILE A 63 -0.39 15.72 -2.35
CA ILE A 63 -1.80 15.40 -2.12
C ILE A 63 -2.51 16.67 -1.64
N LYS A 64 -3.55 17.08 -2.35
CA LYS A 64 -4.36 18.23 -1.98
C LYS A 64 -4.91 18.08 -0.55
N GLY A 65 -4.66 19.07 0.30
CA GLY A 65 -5.02 19.04 1.71
C GLY A 65 -4.04 18.32 2.64
N HIS A 66 -2.98 17.68 2.09
CA HIS A 66 -1.98 16.94 2.86
C HIS A 66 -0.56 17.24 2.34
N PRO A 67 -0.01 18.44 2.61
CA PRO A 67 1.22 18.92 1.98
C PRO A 67 2.45 18.06 2.28
N ASP A 68 2.48 17.39 3.43
CA ASP A 68 3.62 16.58 3.88
C ASP A 68 3.44 15.08 3.65
N ALA A 69 2.36 14.70 2.98
CA ALA A 69 2.02 13.29 2.78
C ALA A 69 2.18 12.86 1.32
N LYS A 70 2.45 11.56 1.15
CA LYS A 70 2.54 10.89 -0.14
C LYS A 70 1.59 9.71 -0.20
N VAL A 71 1.13 9.37 -1.38
CA VAL A 71 0.33 8.17 -1.62
C VAL A 71 1.01 7.29 -2.65
N ALA A 72 1.23 6.03 -2.30
CA ALA A 72 1.67 4.99 -3.23
C ALA A 72 0.48 4.10 -3.60
N ILE A 73 0.29 3.85 -4.88
CA ILE A 73 -0.83 3.05 -5.40
C ILE A 73 -0.35 2.03 -6.43
N GLY A 74 -1.05 0.90 -6.50
CA GLY A 74 -0.80 -0.13 -7.52
C GLY A 74 0.42 -1.01 -7.28
N LEU A 75 0.99 -1.02 -6.07
CA LEU A 75 2.17 -1.84 -5.73
C LEU A 75 1.94 -3.33 -6.01
N LEU A 76 0.77 -3.85 -5.72
CA LEU A 76 0.41 -5.25 -5.91
C LEU A 76 -0.44 -5.52 -7.17
N ALA A 77 -0.59 -4.54 -8.07
CA ALA A 77 -1.44 -4.68 -9.25
C ALA A 77 -0.79 -5.47 -10.41
N SER A 78 0.43 -5.96 -10.24
CA SER A 78 1.16 -6.76 -11.23
C SER A 78 1.70 -8.04 -10.60
N ARG A 79 1.40 -9.20 -11.21
CA ARG A 79 1.96 -10.48 -10.75
C ARG A 79 3.49 -10.51 -10.83
N LYS A 80 4.06 -9.89 -11.87
CA LYS A 80 5.52 -9.76 -12.04
C LYS A 80 6.11 -8.94 -10.88
N ARG A 81 5.48 -7.82 -10.54
CA ARG A 81 5.90 -6.94 -9.43
C ARG A 81 5.78 -7.65 -8.09
N VAL A 82 4.64 -8.30 -7.81
CA VAL A 82 4.45 -9.10 -6.58
C VAL A 82 5.50 -10.19 -6.46
N ALA A 83 5.80 -10.90 -7.55
CA ALA A 83 6.82 -11.95 -7.55
C ALA A 83 8.21 -11.39 -7.22
N ALA A 84 8.59 -10.25 -7.79
CA ALA A 84 9.85 -9.58 -7.48
C ALA A 84 9.92 -9.13 -6.00
N LEU A 85 8.84 -8.54 -5.48
CA LEU A 85 8.76 -8.11 -4.06
C LEU A 85 8.89 -9.29 -3.09
N LEU A 86 8.43 -10.47 -3.48
CA LEU A 86 8.49 -11.71 -2.68
C LEU A 86 9.69 -12.61 -3.02
N ASP A 87 10.63 -12.11 -3.83
CA ASP A 87 11.82 -12.85 -4.26
C ASP A 87 11.47 -14.23 -4.86
N THR A 88 10.52 -14.26 -5.80
CA THR A 88 10.05 -15.46 -6.48
C THR A 88 9.73 -15.20 -7.94
N GLN A 89 9.26 -16.23 -8.64
CA GLN A 89 8.76 -16.12 -10.03
C GLN A 89 7.22 -16.06 -10.04
N PRO A 90 6.60 -15.38 -11.03
CA PRO A 90 5.14 -15.26 -11.11
C PRO A 90 4.39 -16.59 -11.08
N GLU A 91 4.97 -17.64 -11.67
CA GLU A 91 4.40 -18.99 -11.73
C GLU A 91 4.39 -19.68 -10.37
N ASN A 92 5.30 -19.29 -9.48
CA ASN A 92 5.48 -19.90 -8.17
C ASN A 92 4.71 -19.19 -7.05
N LEU A 93 4.09 -18.04 -7.31
CA LEU A 93 3.41 -17.23 -6.29
C LEU A 93 2.39 -18.04 -5.47
N GLY A 94 1.49 -18.75 -6.14
CA GLY A 94 0.47 -19.54 -5.45
C GLY A 94 1.07 -20.62 -4.55
N LYS A 95 2.03 -21.38 -5.07
CA LYS A 95 2.72 -22.44 -4.30
C LYS A 95 3.49 -21.87 -3.11
N MET A 96 4.17 -20.73 -3.30
CA MET A 96 4.89 -20.05 -2.24
C MET A 96 3.96 -19.57 -1.13
N LEU A 97 2.84 -18.94 -1.47
CA LEU A 97 1.85 -18.46 -0.51
C LEU A 97 1.22 -19.61 0.28
N CYS A 98 0.82 -20.71 -0.38
CA CYS A 98 0.32 -21.91 0.31
C CYS A 98 1.35 -22.44 1.31
N LYS A 99 2.61 -22.59 0.88
CA LYS A 99 3.69 -23.05 1.77
C LYS A 99 3.92 -22.11 2.96
N SER A 100 3.78 -20.80 2.77
CA SER A 100 3.95 -19.81 3.85
C SER A 100 2.83 -19.92 4.89
N VAL A 101 1.60 -20.20 4.47
CA VAL A 101 0.48 -20.43 5.38
C VAL A 101 0.65 -21.73 6.17
N GLU A 102 1.15 -22.79 5.53
CA GLU A 102 1.45 -24.08 6.19
C GLU A 102 2.62 -23.98 7.19
N ASN A 103 3.51 -23.00 7.00
CA ASN A 103 4.71 -22.82 7.83
C ASN A 103 4.82 -21.37 8.31
N PRO A 104 3.92 -20.92 9.18
CA PRO A 104 3.94 -19.55 9.67
C PRO A 104 5.19 -19.29 10.51
N ILE A 105 5.76 -18.10 10.38
CA ILE A 105 6.84 -17.62 11.24
C ILE A 105 6.19 -16.94 12.45
N PRO A 106 6.45 -17.39 13.68
CA PRO A 106 5.87 -16.76 14.86
C PRO A 106 6.35 -15.30 14.98
N PRO A 107 5.50 -14.39 15.49
CA PRO A 107 5.92 -13.03 15.78
C PRO A 107 7.00 -13.02 16.88
N VAL A 108 7.80 -11.97 16.89
CA VAL A 108 8.79 -11.71 17.94
C VAL A 108 8.36 -10.45 18.66
N ASP A 109 8.20 -10.55 19.97
CA ASP A 109 7.89 -9.39 20.80
C ASP A 109 9.10 -8.45 20.87
N LEU A 110 8.85 -7.17 20.64
CA LEU A 110 9.86 -6.13 20.77
C LEU A 110 9.86 -5.62 22.21
N GLU A 111 10.98 -5.78 22.90
CA GLU A 111 11.17 -5.16 24.21
C GLU A 111 11.64 -3.70 24.05
N GLY A 112 10.98 -2.77 24.75
CA GLY A 112 11.29 -1.35 24.73
C GLY A 112 10.47 -0.53 23.74
N ASP A 113 10.98 0.65 23.36
CA ASP A 113 10.27 1.63 22.52
C ASP A 113 10.17 1.13 21.07
N ALA A 114 8.96 0.93 20.60
CA ALA A 114 8.70 0.56 19.21
C ALA A 114 8.67 1.81 18.30
N PRO A 115 9.34 1.79 17.12
CA PRO A 115 9.32 2.92 16.20
C PRO A 115 7.91 3.36 15.78
N CYS A 116 6.97 2.42 15.67
CA CYS A 116 5.57 2.72 15.32
C CYS A 116 4.77 3.38 16.46
N GLN A 117 5.34 3.50 17.66
CA GLN A 117 4.73 4.16 18.82
C GLN A 117 5.39 5.50 19.17
N GLN A 118 6.29 6.01 18.34
CA GLN A 118 6.95 7.31 18.58
C GLN A 118 6.01 8.50 18.42
N VAL A 119 5.00 8.38 17.58
CA VAL A 119 3.95 9.39 17.38
C VAL A 119 2.61 8.75 17.69
N ILE A 120 1.88 9.31 18.65
CA ILE A 120 0.58 8.80 19.10
C ILE A 120 -0.43 9.93 18.99
N HIS A 121 -1.51 9.71 18.25
CA HIS A 121 -2.69 10.56 18.19
C HIS A 121 -3.84 9.87 18.91
N LYS A 122 -4.47 10.58 19.86
CA LYS A 122 -5.61 10.06 20.63
C LYS A 122 -6.90 10.72 20.17
N ALA A 123 -8.00 9.98 20.15
CA ALA A 123 -9.30 10.53 19.83
C ALA A 123 -9.76 11.66 20.78
N THR A 124 -9.10 11.78 21.94
CA THR A 124 -9.33 12.85 22.92
C THR A 124 -8.45 14.08 22.70
N ASP A 125 -7.51 14.04 21.76
CA ASP A 125 -6.64 15.17 21.48
C ASP A 125 -7.45 16.31 20.87
N PRO A 126 -7.18 17.57 21.23
CA PRO A 126 -7.78 18.71 20.56
C PRO A 126 -7.50 18.63 19.05
N ASP A 127 -8.51 18.92 18.25
CA ASP A 127 -8.40 18.93 16.78
C ASP A 127 -8.07 17.57 16.13
N PHE A 128 -8.23 16.44 16.85
CA PHE A 128 -8.07 15.12 16.26
C PHE A 128 -9.06 14.92 15.11
N ASP A 129 -8.49 14.67 13.93
CA ASP A 129 -9.24 14.33 12.73
C ASP A 129 -8.41 13.34 11.91
N LEU A 130 -8.86 12.08 11.86
CA LEU A 130 -8.15 11.02 11.15
C LEU A 130 -7.99 11.32 9.65
N TYR A 131 -8.98 11.97 9.04
CA TYR A 131 -8.93 12.34 7.62
C TYR A 131 -7.90 13.44 7.31
N LYS A 132 -7.55 14.26 8.29
CA LYS A 132 -6.45 15.22 8.17
C LYS A 132 -5.09 14.61 8.37
N LEU A 133 -5.01 13.54 9.19
CA LEU A 133 -3.75 12.85 9.48
C LEU A 133 -3.34 11.90 8.37
N VAL A 134 -4.31 11.23 7.73
CA VAL A 134 -4.05 10.16 6.76
C VAL A 134 -4.68 10.52 5.42
N PRO A 135 -3.88 10.69 4.35
CA PRO A 135 -4.38 11.02 3.01
C PRO A 135 -4.99 9.80 2.31
N ALA A 136 -5.97 9.16 2.94
CA ALA A 136 -6.64 8.01 2.35
C ALA A 136 -7.50 8.45 1.16
N PRO A 137 -7.33 7.86 -0.04
CA PRO A 137 -8.11 8.24 -1.20
C PRO A 137 -9.52 7.66 -1.18
N THR A 138 -10.47 8.40 -1.73
CA THR A 138 -11.75 7.88 -2.20
C THR A 138 -11.57 7.48 -3.67
N ASN A 139 -11.76 6.21 -4.03
CA ASN A 139 -11.36 5.73 -5.35
C ASN A 139 -12.38 6.06 -6.45
N THR A 140 -13.67 6.09 -6.11
CA THR A 140 -14.74 6.53 -7.03
C THR A 140 -15.69 7.49 -6.34
N PRO A 141 -16.39 8.36 -7.08
CA PRO A 141 -17.36 9.29 -6.48
C PRO A 141 -18.50 8.60 -5.72
N ASP A 142 -18.78 7.35 -6.04
CA ASP A 142 -19.89 6.56 -5.45
C ASP A 142 -19.44 5.75 -4.22
N ASP A 143 -18.16 5.79 -3.86
CA ASP A 143 -17.67 5.11 -2.65
C ASP A 143 -18.20 5.80 -1.39
N ALA A 144 -18.46 5.01 -0.34
CA ALA A 144 -18.97 5.51 0.93
C ALA A 144 -17.99 6.44 1.68
N GLY A 145 -16.72 6.45 1.28
CA GLY A 145 -15.69 7.30 1.85
C GLY A 145 -14.28 6.86 1.50
N PRO A 146 -13.26 7.53 2.05
CA PRO A 146 -11.87 7.17 1.82
C PRO A 146 -11.51 5.87 2.53
N TYR A 147 -10.62 5.07 1.92
CA TYR A 147 -10.13 3.84 2.52
C TYR A 147 -8.73 3.46 2.06
N ILE A 148 -8.04 2.69 2.90
CA ILE A 148 -6.71 2.15 2.66
C ILE A 148 -6.85 0.67 2.32
N THR A 149 -6.41 0.26 1.12
CA THR A 149 -6.61 -1.09 0.61
C THR A 149 -5.52 -2.09 1.00
N LEU A 150 -4.35 -1.63 1.47
CA LEU A 150 -3.24 -2.48 1.95
C LEU A 150 -3.18 -2.59 3.48
N GLY A 151 -4.25 -2.20 4.15
CA GLY A 151 -4.36 -2.36 5.60
C GLY A 151 -4.46 -3.83 6.00
N MET A 152 -3.62 -4.27 6.92
CA MET A 152 -3.76 -5.55 7.60
C MET A 152 -4.52 -5.34 8.90
N CYS A 153 -5.64 -6.05 9.07
CA CYS A 153 -6.36 -6.05 10.34
C CYS A 153 -5.79 -7.13 11.25
N TYR A 154 -5.24 -6.72 12.36
CA TYR A 154 -4.81 -7.62 13.43
C TYR A 154 -5.87 -7.63 14.53
N ALA A 155 -6.44 -8.78 14.78
CA ALA A 155 -7.52 -8.93 15.75
C ALA A 155 -7.40 -10.25 16.52
N THR A 156 -7.93 -10.25 17.74
CA THR A 156 -8.02 -11.45 18.57
C THR A 156 -9.48 -11.91 18.62
N HIS A 157 -9.72 -13.19 18.41
CA HIS A 157 -11.07 -13.75 18.55
C HIS A 157 -11.53 -13.59 20.02
N PRO A 158 -12.70 -12.96 20.26
CA PRO A 158 -13.09 -12.59 21.63
C PRO A 158 -13.28 -13.76 22.57
N ASP A 159 -13.71 -14.91 22.08
CA ASP A 159 -14.01 -16.08 22.93
C ASP A 159 -12.84 -17.06 23.03
N THR A 160 -12.01 -17.18 21.99
CA THR A 160 -10.94 -18.19 21.96
C THR A 160 -9.54 -17.62 22.21
N GLY A 161 -9.36 -16.30 22.12
CA GLY A 161 -8.06 -15.64 22.23
C GLY A 161 -7.10 -15.93 21.07
N VAL A 162 -7.56 -16.58 20.01
CA VAL A 162 -6.73 -16.87 18.82
C VAL A 162 -6.59 -15.61 17.98
N HIS A 163 -5.35 -15.31 17.53
CA HIS A 163 -4.99 -14.24 16.61
C HIS A 163 -5.13 -14.65 15.16
#